data_7aa83cc30def1900d2003ad042826973
#
_entry.id   7aa83cc30def1900d2003ad042826973
#
_cell.length_a   1.000
_cell.length_b   1.000
_cell.length_c   1.000
_cell.angle_alpha   90.00
_cell.angle_beta   90.00
_cell.angle_gamma   90.00
#
_symmetry.space_group_name_H-M   'P 1'
#
loop_
_entity.id
_entity.type
_entity.pdbx_description
1 polymer ?
#
loop_
_entity_poly.entity_id
_entity_poly.type
_entity_poly.pdbx_seq_one_letter_code
_entity_poly.pdbx_strand_id
1 'polypeptide(L)'
;MTRGQHDTIAYRLSQILIKLNQGDHLDPSGLAEEFGTHVRTIQRDLKVRLAYLPLLKTKGRYHLEPAYLGKLNFKDIERFAAQAGVKGLFPSLDRDFLKNLLGDQMHAPWLVRGHHYEDLSALQDVFSSLETAVIQNSVLTLDMLKDGRIQPYNPVNPYRLINTKGIWYLAAVHDGRLKTFGVGKIRSVQVHATTFKRDANVDEHVQTEEGIW
;
A
#
# COMPACT_ATOMS: atom_id res chain seq x y z
N MET A 1 -44.56 23.55 0.93
CA MET A 1 -44.01 22.18 0.90
C MET A 1 -43.34 22.04 -0.45
N THR A 2 -42.06 22.21 -0.50
CA THR A 2 -41.26 22.41 -1.71
C THR A 2 -40.86 21.07 -2.34
N ARG A 3 -41.57 20.70 -3.39
CA ARG A 3 -41.36 19.48 -4.21
C ARG A 3 -40.35 19.71 -5.32
N GLY A 4 -39.27 20.42 -5.08
CA GLY A 4 -38.45 20.95 -6.18
C GLY A 4 -36.95 20.75 -6.14
N GLN A 5 -36.35 20.23 -5.06
CA GLN A 5 -34.88 20.21 -4.95
C GLN A 5 -34.22 18.84 -5.16
N HIS A 6 -34.97 17.74 -5.03
CA HIS A 6 -34.38 16.39 -5.17
C HIS A 6 -34.48 15.75 -6.55
N ASP A 7 -35.15 16.42 -7.50
CA ASP A 7 -35.51 15.80 -8.79
C ASP A 7 -34.67 16.26 -9.99
N THR A 8 -33.62 17.05 -9.78
CA THR A 8 -32.75 17.40 -10.89
C THR A 8 -31.66 16.33 -11.07
N ILE A 9 -31.42 15.94 -12.32
CA ILE A 9 -30.32 15.05 -12.70
C ILE A 9 -29.00 15.55 -12.09
N ALA A 10 -28.77 16.85 -12.11
CA ALA A 10 -27.56 17.48 -11.58
C ALA A 10 -27.39 17.21 -10.07
N TYR A 11 -28.45 17.39 -9.26
CA TYR A 11 -28.41 17.12 -7.82
C TYR A 11 -28.10 15.64 -7.56
N ARG A 12 -28.83 14.74 -8.21
CA ARG A 12 -28.65 13.29 -8.02
C ARG A 12 -27.21 12.86 -8.40
N LEU A 13 -26.70 13.30 -9.54
CA LEU A 13 -25.33 12.98 -9.96
C LEU A 13 -24.29 13.56 -9.00
N SER A 14 -24.49 14.78 -8.48
CA SER A 14 -23.57 15.37 -7.51
C SER A 14 -23.53 14.58 -6.20
N GLN A 15 -24.68 14.12 -5.70
CA GLN A 15 -24.75 13.29 -4.49
C GLN A 15 -24.10 11.91 -4.71
N ILE A 16 -24.31 11.27 -5.87
CA ILE A 16 -23.65 10.02 -6.23
C ILE A 16 -22.13 10.23 -6.27
N LEU A 17 -21.64 11.32 -6.87
CA LEU A 17 -20.21 11.64 -6.93
C LEU A 17 -19.61 11.87 -5.54
N ILE A 18 -20.32 12.58 -4.65
CA ILE A 18 -19.89 12.80 -3.27
C ILE A 18 -19.74 11.48 -2.53
N LYS A 19 -20.73 10.60 -2.60
CA LYS A 19 -20.72 9.27 -1.97
C LYS A 19 -19.58 8.40 -2.54
N LEU A 20 -19.42 8.37 -3.86
CA LEU A 20 -18.30 7.66 -4.50
C LEU A 20 -16.94 8.17 -4.03
N ASN A 21 -16.78 9.49 -3.94
CA ASN A 21 -15.53 10.12 -3.49
C ASN A 21 -15.26 9.91 -1.97
N GLN A 22 -16.30 9.61 -1.20
CA GLN A 22 -16.19 9.21 0.22
C GLN A 22 -15.78 7.74 0.37
N GLY A 23 -15.74 6.99 -0.74
CA GLY A 23 -15.40 5.56 -0.75
C GLY A 23 -16.60 4.64 -0.50
N ASP A 24 -17.82 5.15 -0.63
CA ASP A 24 -19.03 4.36 -0.40
C ASP A 24 -19.22 3.30 -1.49
N HIS A 25 -19.76 2.16 -1.07
CA HIS A 25 -20.22 1.09 -1.95
C HIS A 25 -21.73 1.27 -2.22
N LEU A 26 -22.06 1.82 -3.38
CA LEU A 26 -23.39 2.26 -3.72
C LEU A 26 -24.26 1.11 -4.22
N ASP A 27 -25.38 0.85 -3.55
CA ASP A 27 -26.43 -0.05 -4.02
C ASP A 27 -27.43 0.71 -4.91
N PRO A 28 -27.66 0.27 -6.17
CA PRO A 28 -28.60 0.95 -7.04
C PRO A 28 -30.04 0.98 -6.52
N SER A 29 -30.45 -0.02 -5.72
CA SER A 29 -31.80 -0.07 -5.13
C SER A 29 -31.93 0.96 -4.01
N GLY A 30 -30.97 1.01 -3.10
CA GLY A 30 -30.96 2.01 -2.02
C GLY A 30 -30.88 3.44 -2.54
N LEU A 31 -30.08 3.70 -3.58
CA LEU A 31 -30.04 5.01 -4.24
C LEU A 31 -31.38 5.36 -4.91
N ALA A 32 -32.06 4.37 -5.49
CA ALA A 32 -33.36 4.60 -6.13
C ALA A 32 -34.41 5.04 -5.09
N GLU A 33 -34.41 4.43 -3.92
CA GLU A 33 -35.27 4.81 -2.78
C GLU A 33 -34.90 6.20 -2.25
N GLU A 34 -33.61 6.47 -2.03
CA GLU A 34 -33.09 7.74 -1.52
C GLU A 34 -33.50 8.92 -2.41
N PHE A 35 -33.39 8.74 -3.73
CA PHE A 35 -33.70 9.80 -4.71
C PHE A 35 -35.12 9.76 -5.25
N GLY A 36 -35.97 8.88 -4.77
CA GLY A 36 -37.37 8.75 -5.23
C GLY A 36 -37.49 8.46 -6.73
N THR A 37 -36.59 7.62 -7.27
CA THR A 37 -36.53 7.30 -8.70
C THR A 37 -36.49 5.80 -8.96
N HIS A 38 -36.54 5.40 -10.22
CA HIS A 38 -36.43 3.96 -10.58
C HIS A 38 -34.97 3.49 -10.57
N VAL A 39 -34.73 2.24 -10.14
CA VAL A 39 -33.41 1.57 -10.17
C VAL A 39 -32.77 1.64 -11.55
N ARG A 40 -33.57 1.54 -12.62
CA ARG A 40 -33.11 1.66 -14.02
C ARG A 40 -32.49 3.04 -14.31
N THR A 41 -33.03 4.11 -13.68
CA THR A 41 -32.50 5.46 -13.79
C THR A 41 -31.12 5.56 -13.13
N ILE A 42 -30.97 5.01 -11.93
CA ILE A 42 -29.68 4.95 -11.22
C ILE A 42 -28.66 4.13 -12.00
N GLN A 43 -29.06 2.98 -12.54
CA GLN A 43 -28.18 2.17 -13.38
C GLN A 43 -27.71 2.91 -14.62
N ARG A 44 -28.58 3.72 -15.23
CA ARG A 44 -28.20 4.59 -16.36
C ARG A 44 -27.26 5.70 -15.92
N ASP A 45 -27.47 6.28 -14.75
CA ASP A 45 -26.56 7.29 -14.20
C ASP A 45 -25.16 6.71 -13.99
N LEU A 46 -25.06 5.54 -13.35
CA LEU A 46 -23.78 4.90 -13.07
C LEU A 46 -23.06 4.37 -14.31
N LYS A 47 -23.81 3.76 -15.27
CA LYS A 47 -23.21 3.08 -16.43
C LYS A 47 -23.01 3.95 -17.65
N VAL A 48 -23.81 5.01 -17.79
CA VAL A 48 -23.80 5.85 -18.99
C VAL A 48 -23.30 7.25 -18.68
N ARG A 49 -23.89 7.93 -17.68
CA ARG A 49 -23.56 9.34 -17.36
C ARG A 49 -22.24 9.46 -16.61
N LEU A 50 -21.93 8.51 -15.73
CA LEU A 50 -20.69 8.44 -14.97
C LEU A 50 -19.71 7.38 -15.54
N ALA A 51 -19.90 6.96 -16.81
CA ALA A 51 -19.05 5.97 -17.47
C ALA A 51 -17.58 6.41 -17.64
N TYR A 52 -17.29 7.71 -17.50
CA TYR A 52 -15.93 8.23 -17.50
C TYR A 52 -15.17 7.98 -16.19
N LEU A 53 -15.86 7.55 -15.14
CA LEU A 53 -15.24 7.20 -13.86
C LEU A 53 -14.87 5.72 -13.86
N PRO A 54 -13.73 5.35 -13.26
CA PRO A 54 -13.32 3.96 -13.09
C PRO A 54 -14.16 3.30 -11.99
N LEU A 55 -15.41 2.96 -12.31
CA LEU A 55 -16.34 2.31 -11.41
C LEU A 55 -16.17 0.80 -11.44
N LEU A 56 -15.91 0.21 -10.28
CA LEU A 56 -15.92 -1.23 -10.06
C LEU A 56 -17.27 -1.68 -9.51
N LYS A 57 -17.65 -2.93 -9.82
CA LYS A 57 -18.86 -3.55 -9.30
C LYS A 57 -18.52 -4.80 -8.50
N THR A 58 -18.76 -4.76 -7.18
CA THR A 58 -18.52 -5.90 -6.29
C THR A 58 -19.80 -6.23 -5.53
N LYS A 59 -20.23 -7.51 -5.63
CA LYS A 59 -21.47 -8.00 -4.98
C LYS A 59 -22.70 -7.12 -5.26
N GLY A 60 -22.85 -6.65 -6.51
CA GLY A 60 -24.00 -5.82 -6.93
C GLY A 60 -23.85 -4.32 -6.66
N ARG A 61 -22.90 -3.89 -5.82
CA ARG A 61 -22.64 -2.50 -5.46
C ARG A 61 -21.56 -1.87 -6.31
N TYR A 62 -21.70 -0.58 -6.59
CA TYR A 62 -20.73 0.21 -7.35
C TYR A 62 -19.87 1.04 -6.40
N HIS A 63 -18.57 1.09 -6.65
CA HIS A 63 -17.61 1.93 -5.93
C HIS A 63 -16.53 2.42 -6.88
N LEU A 64 -15.87 3.51 -6.54
CA LEU A 64 -14.72 3.99 -7.28
C LEU A 64 -13.53 3.04 -7.06
N GLU A 65 -12.72 2.84 -8.08
CA GLU A 65 -11.44 2.15 -7.90
C GLU A 65 -10.57 2.92 -6.89
N PRO A 66 -10.02 2.26 -5.85
CA PRO A 66 -9.30 2.94 -4.77
C PRO A 66 -8.18 3.87 -5.23
N ALA A 67 -7.48 3.51 -6.31
CA ALA A 67 -6.40 4.31 -6.88
C ALA A 67 -6.87 5.70 -7.39
N TYR A 68 -8.18 5.87 -7.68
CA TYR A 68 -8.75 7.10 -8.20
C TYR A 68 -9.51 7.92 -7.15
N LEU A 69 -9.60 7.45 -5.92
CA LEU A 69 -10.24 8.22 -4.84
C LEU A 69 -9.48 9.51 -4.49
N GLY A 70 -8.24 9.68 -4.97
CA GLY A 70 -7.43 10.88 -4.79
C GLY A 70 -7.19 11.29 -3.34
N LYS A 71 -7.75 10.53 -2.39
CA LYS A 71 -7.61 10.72 -0.94
C LYS A 71 -7.52 9.35 -0.30
N LEU A 72 -6.46 9.13 0.44
CA LEU A 72 -6.35 7.99 1.33
C LEU A 72 -7.55 8.03 2.28
N ASN A 73 -8.32 6.96 2.32
CA ASN A 73 -9.37 6.82 3.30
C ASN A 73 -8.77 6.38 4.65
N PHE A 74 -9.56 6.49 5.71
CA PHE A 74 -9.11 6.12 7.05
C PHE A 74 -8.54 4.69 7.13
N LYS A 75 -9.16 3.72 6.44
CA LYS A 75 -8.68 2.33 6.41
C LYS A 75 -7.32 2.17 5.71
N ASP A 76 -7.04 3.01 4.71
CA ASP A 76 -5.75 2.98 4.03
C ASP A 76 -4.65 3.53 4.95
N ILE A 77 -4.98 4.56 5.75
CA ILE A 77 -4.08 5.09 6.79
C ILE A 77 -3.86 4.04 7.89
N GLU A 78 -4.90 3.34 8.35
CA GLU A 78 -4.75 2.25 9.32
C GLU A 78 -3.89 1.10 8.79
N ARG A 79 -4.08 0.70 7.52
CA ARG A 79 -3.25 -0.32 6.87
C ARG A 79 -1.81 0.13 6.76
N PHE A 80 -1.58 1.36 6.30
CA PHE A 80 -0.24 1.94 6.24
C PHE A 80 0.41 1.95 7.63
N ALA A 81 -0.29 2.42 8.66
CA ALA A 81 0.21 2.44 10.02
C ALA A 81 0.56 1.04 10.55
N ALA A 82 -0.26 0.03 10.21
CA ALA A 82 0.01 -1.36 10.58
C ALA A 82 1.25 -1.90 9.86
N GLN A 83 1.36 -1.68 8.55
CA GLN A 83 2.51 -2.12 7.74
C GLN A 83 3.80 -1.37 8.10
N ALA A 84 3.70 -0.09 8.43
CA ALA A 84 4.82 0.73 8.90
C ALA A 84 5.21 0.45 10.36
N GLY A 85 4.49 -0.46 11.06
CA GLY A 85 4.77 -0.79 12.46
C GLY A 85 4.45 0.35 13.45
N VAL A 86 3.73 1.39 13.01
CA VAL A 86 3.41 2.56 13.86
C VAL A 86 1.99 2.53 14.43
N LYS A 87 1.20 1.49 14.13
CA LYS A 87 -0.18 1.38 14.63
C LYS A 87 -0.27 1.42 16.15
N GLY A 88 0.70 0.83 16.85
CA GLY A 88 0.77 0.82 18.32
C GLY A 88 1.49 2.02 18.93
N LEU A 89 1.97 2.97 18.13
CA LEU A 89 2.70 4.15 18.62
C LEU A 89 1.77 5.13 19.38
N PHE A 90 0.49 5.12 19.02
CA PHE A 90 -0.52 5.99 19.60
C PHE A 90 -1.62 5.18 20.29
N PRO A 91 -2.22 5.70 21.40
CA PRO A 91 -3.28 5.01 22.12
C PRO A 91 -4.52 4.70 21.27
N SER A 92 -4.83 5.58 20.32
CA SER A 92 -5.87 5.38 19.31
C SER A 92 -5.43 6.00 17.98
N LEU A 93 -5.87 5.37 16.88
CA LEU A 93 -5.71 5.89 15.53
C LEU A 93 -7.11 6.14 14.96
N ASP A 94 -7.92 6.97 15.66
CA ASP A 94 -9.25 7.34 15.20
C ASP A 94 -9.24 8.62 14.35
N ARG A 95 -10.40 8.94 13.78
CA ARG A 95 -10.55 10.09 12.87
C ARG A 95 -10.24 11.42 13.57
N ASP A 96 -10.60 11.56 14.83
CA ASP A 96 -10.41 12.82 15.57
C ASP A 96 -8.96 12.99 15.98
N PHE A 97 -8.27 11.90 16.36
CA PHE A 97 -6.84 11.89 16.57
C PHE A 97 -6.08 12.28 15.29
N LEU A 98 -6.45 11.71 14.14
CA LEU A 98 -5.81 12.07 12.86
C LEU A 98 -6.06 13.50 12.44
N LYS A 99 -7.26 14.04 12.67
CA LYS A 99 -7.53 15.47 12.43
C LYS A 99 -6.63 16.36 13.28
N ASN A 100 -6.42 15.99 14.54
CA ASN A 100 -5.55 16.75 15.46
C ASN A 100 -4.07 16.60 15.08
N LEU A 101 -3.66 15.42 14.62
CA LEU A 101 -2.28 15.15 14.20
C LEU A 101 -1.92 15.84 12.87
N LEU A 102 -2.86 15.87 11.91
CA LEU A 102 -2.67 16.42 10.57
C LEU A 102 -3.12 17.89 10.45
N GLY A 103 -3.75 18.42 11.48
CA GLY A 103 -4.14 19.84 11.54
C GLY A 103 -2.95 20.73 11.83
N ASP A 104 -2.99 21.97 11.32
CA ASP A 104 -1.97 23.03 11.55
C ASP A 104 -1.97 23.54 13.00
N GLN A 105 -2.10 22.66 13.98
CA GLN A 105 -2.09 23.08 15.38
C GLN A 105 -0.66 23.28 15.89
N MET A 106 -0.26 24.54 16.00
CA MET A 106 1.01 24.98 16.59
C MET A 106 1.24 24.51 18.04
N HIS A 107 0.30 23.82 18.66
CA HIS A 107 0.34 23.41 20.06
C HIS A 107 -0.14 21.96 20.27
N ALA A 108 0.35 21.02 19.45
CA ALA A 108 0.12 19.62 19.75
C ALA A 108 0.74 19.26 21.11
N PRO A 109 -0.01 18.60 22.03
CA PRO A 109 0.49 18.26 23.37
C PRO A 109 1.56 17.15 23.35
N TRP A 110 1.95 16.66 22.19
CA TRP A 110 2.92 15.59 22.02
C TRP A 110 3.98 15.97 20.97
N LEU A 111 5.20 15.54 21.22
CA LEU A 111 6.31 15.58 20.27
C LEU A 111 6.71 14.15 19.94
N VAL A 112 6.47 13.71 18.71
CA VAL A 112 6.93 12.42 18.22
C VAL A 112 8.31 12.57 17.61
N ARG A 113 9.31 11.95 18.24
CA ARG A 113 10.65 11.81 17.64
C ARG A 113 10.69 10.44 16.97
N GLY A 114 10.74 10.42 15.64
CA GLY A 114 10.87 9.19 14.86
C GLY A 114 12.20 8.48 15.14
N HIS A 115 12.24 7.18 14.90
CA HIS A 115 13.50 6.45 14.86
C HIS A 115 14.37 6.95 13.70
N HIS A 116 15.67 6.79 13.83
CA HIS A 116 16.60 7.08 12.73
C HIS A 116 16.39 5.98 11.68
N TYR A 117 15.78 6.33 10.56
CA TYR A 117 15.61 5.43 9.42
C TYR A 117 16.79 5.58 8.46
N GLU A 118 17.21 4.47 7.87
CA GLU A 118 18.19 4.48 6.79
C GLU A 118 17.58 5.21 5.56
N ASP A 119 18.27 6.23 5.07
CA ASP A 119 17.83 6.92 3.86
C ASP A 119 18.22 6.10 2.62
N LEU A 120 17.22 5.51 1.97
CA LEU A 120 17.39 4.75 0.73
C LEU A 120 17.02 5.54 -0.53
N SER A 121 16.81 6.85 -0.44
CA SER A 121 16.40 7.67 -1.59
C SER A 121 17.36 7.56 -2.77
N ALA A 122 18.67 7.44 -2.50
CA ALA A 122 19.69 7.22 -3.51
C ALA A 122 19.77 5.77 -4.04
N LEU A 123 19.04 4.84 -3.45
CA LEU A 123 19.05 3.40 -3.78
C LEU A 123 17.71 2.91 -4.33
N GLN A 124 16.88 3.81 -4.84
CA GLN A 124 15.55 3.49 -5.37
C GLN A 124 15.62 2.43 -6.48
N ASP A 125 16.54 2.54 -7.41
CA ASP A 125 16.72 1.58 -8.51
C ASP A 125 17.16 0.20 -8.00
N VAL A 126 18.06 0.18 -7.01
CA VAL A 126 18.49 -1.04 -6.32
C VAL A 126 17.30 -1.71 -5.66
N PHE A 127 16.53 -0.94 -4.89
CA PHE A 127 15.35 -1.45 -4.17
C PHE A 127 14.31 -2.02 -5.13
N SER A 128 13.97 -1.31 -6.21
CA SER A 128 13.02 -1.76 -7.23
C SER A 128 13.50 -3.03 -7.95
N SER A 129 14.79 -3.15 -8.20
CA SER A 129 15.38 -4.35 -8.80
C SER A 129 15.27 -5.56 -7.87
N LEU A 130 15.52 -5.37 -6.57
CA LEU A 130 15.37 -6.40 -5.55
C LEU A 130 13.90 -6.83 -5.39
N GLU A 131 12.96 -5.87 -5.35
CA GLU A 131 11.52 -6.13 -5.27
C GLU A 131 11.06 -6.98 -6.47
N THR A 132 11.44 -6.57 -7.68
CA THR A 132 11.13 -7.30 -8.92
C THR A 132 11.67 -8.73 -8.87
N ALA A 133 12.90 -8.91 -8.43
CA ALA A 133 13.53 -10.23 -8.34
C ALA A 133 12.86 -11.13 -7.30
N VAL A 134 12.43 -10.58 -6.16
CA VAL A 134 11.64 -11.32 -5.15
C VAL A 134 10.30 -11.77 -5.72
N ILE A 135 9.59 -10.88 -6.42
CA ILE A 135 8.27 -11.18 -7.02
C ILE A 135 8.40 -12.26 -8.11
N GLN A 136 9.43 -12.16 -8.96
CA GLN A 136 9.63 -13.06 -10.10
C GLN A 136 10.42 -14.32 -9.74
N ASN A 137 10.92 -14.45 -8.50
CA ASN A 137 11.84 -15.50 -8.07
C ASN A 137 13.11 -15.57 -8.95
N SER A 138 13.61 -14.43 -9.41
CA SER A 138 14.80 -14.35 -10.26
C SER A 138 16.07 -14.43 -9.43
N VAL A 139 17.05 -15.16 -9.94
CA VAL A 139 18.39 -15.24 -9.35
C VAL A 139 19.11 -13.88 -9.49
N LEU A 140 19.90 -13.51 -8.48
CA LEU A 140 20.66 -12.25 -8.45
C LEU A 140 22.15 -12.47 -8.37
N THR A 141 22.89 -11.49 -8.88
CA THR A 141 24.24 -11.17 -8.41
C THR A 141 24.20 -9.85 -7.66
N LEU A 142 24.83 -9.81 -6.48
CA LEU A 142 24.92 -8.62 -5.63
C LEU A 142 26.37 -8.24 -5.42
N ASP A 143 26.69 -6.95 -5.59
CA ASP A 143 27.94 -6.37 -5.12
C ASP A 143 27.70 -5.61 -3.82
N MET A 144 28.34 -6.05 -2.75
CA MET A 144 28.17 -5.49 -1.41
C MET A 144 29.41 -4.74 -0.97
N LEU A 145 29.21 -3.57 -0.34
CA LEU A 145 30.28 -2.90 0.39
C LEU A 145 30.49 -3.56 1.74
N LYS A 146 31.64 -4.22 1.93
CA LYS A 146 32.05 -4.83 3.19
C LYS A 146 33.48 -4.42 3.52
N ASP A 147 33.68 -3.86 4.70
CA ASP A 147 35.01 -3.44 5.20
C ASP A 147 35.79 -2.54 4.17
N GLY A 148 35.04 -1.62 3.53
CA GLY A 148 35.60 -0.70 2.53
C GLY A 148 35.90 -1.34 1.16
N ARG A 149 35.56 -2.60 0.93
CA ARG A 149 35.78 -3.32 -0.33
C ARG A 149 34.48 -3.81 -0.91
N ILE A 150 34.45 -3.94 -2.24
CA ILE A 150 33.32 -4.57 -2.93
C ILE A 150 33.49 -6.09 -2.88
N GLN A 151 32.48 -6.77 -2.37
CA GLN A 151 32.41 -8.22 -2.32
C GLN A 151 31.23 -8.70 -3.16
N PRO A 152 31.46 -9.51 -4.21
CA PRO A 152 30.39 -10.09 -5.00
C PRO A 152 29.76 -11.31 -4.32
N TYR A 153 28.46 -11.48 -4.51
CA TYR A 153 27.68 -12.65 -4.09
C TYR A 153 26.92 -13.16 -5.32
N ASN A 154 27.16 -14.40 -5.73
CA ASN A 154 26.54 -15.04 -6.88
C ASN A 154 26.62 -16.57 -6.75
N PRO A 155 25.52 -17.34 -6.95
CA PRO A 155 24.15 -16.87 -7.11
C PRO A 155 23.49 -16.50 -5.77
N VAL A 156 22.55 -15.55 -5.82
CA VAL A 156 21.72 -15.18 -4.68
C VAL A 156 20.25 -15.40 -5.05
N ASN A 157 19.53 -16.19 -4.26
CA ASN A 157 18.11 -16.47 -4.42
C ASN A 157 17.30 -15.61 -3.42
N PRO A 158 16.65 -14.52 -3.87
CA PRO A 158 15.98 -13.59 -2.99
C PRO A 158 14.62 -14.13 -2.51
N TYR A 159 14.33 -14.03 -1.22
CA TYR A 159 13.07 -14.46 -0.64
C TYR A 159 12.19 -13.29 -0.20
N ARG A 160 12.73 -12.31 0.51
CA ARG A 160 11.93 -11.21 1.05
C ARG A 160 12.77 -9.96 1.36
N LEU A 161 12.16 -8.80 1.14
CA LEU A 161 12.64 -7.54 1.70
C LEU A 161 11.97 -7.30 3.05
N ILE A 162 12.78 -7.01 4.07
CA ILE A 162 12.32 -6.90 5.45
C ILE A 162 12.85 -5.59 6.04
N ASN A 163 11.94 -4.80 6.62
CA ASN A 163 12.34 -3.64 7.40
C ASN A 163 12.31 -4.00 8.89
N THR A 164 13.46 -3.86 9.54
CA THR A 164 13.57 -4.04 10.98
C THR A 164 14.26 -2.85 11.60
N LYS A 165 13.59 -2.18 12.53
CA LYS A 165 14.09 -0.98 13.24
C LYS A 165 14.56 0.13 12.28
N GLY A 166 13.89 0.26 11.13
CA GLY A 166 14.19 1.30 10.13
C GLY A 166 15.31 0.97 9.16
N ILE A 167 15.88 -0.24 9.21
CA ILE A 167 16.90 -0.74 8.29
C ILE A 167 16.29 -1.81 7.40
N TRP A 168 16.56 -1.72 6.09
CA TRP A 168 16.09 -2.69 5.13
C TRP A 168 17.12 -3.79 4.88
N TYR A 169 16.63 -5.01 4.86
CA TYR A 169 17.41 -6.22 4.59
C TYR A 169 16.75 -7.03 3.49
N LEU A 170 17.57 -7.65 2.66
CA LEU A 170 17.16 -8.73 1.77
C LEU A 170 17.46 -10.06 2.46
N ALA A 171 16.41 -10.84 2.76
CA ALA A 171 16.56 -12.24 3.13
C ALA A 171 16.72 -13.07 1.85
N ALA A 172 17.80 -13.80 1.73
CA ALA A 172 18.13 -14.57 0.52
C ALA A 172 18.97 -15.82 0.85
N VAL A 173 18.86 -16.83 0.01
CA VAL A 173 19.73 -18.02 0.09
C VAL A 173 20.94 -17.79 -0.82
N HIS A 174 22.12 -17.98 -0.24
CA HIS A 174 23.41 -17.98 -0.97
C HIS A 174 24.30 -19.08 -0.42
N ASP A 175 24.89 -19.89 -1.29
CA ASP A 175 25.66 -21.10 -0.96
C ASP A 175 24.88 -22.07 -0.04
N GLY A 176 23.58 -22.27 -0.36
CA GLY A 176 22.70 -23.17 0.38
C GLY A 176 22.34 -22.70 1.80
N ARG A 177 22.67 -21.47 2.18
CA ARG A 177 22.39 -20.92 3.51
C ARG A 177 21.54 -19.65 3.41
N LEU A 178 20.54 -19.54 4.29
CA LEU A 178 19.81 -18.29 4.45
C LEU A 178 20.74 -17.23 5.05
N LYS A 179 20.79 -16.09 4.41
CA LYS A 179 21.60 -14.92 4.80
C LYS A 179 20.74 -13.66 4.69
N THR A 180 21.14 -12.62 5.43
CA THR A 180 20.56 -11.30 5.32
C THR A 180 21.60 -10.31 4.77
N PHE A 181 21.16 -9.52 3.81
CA PHE A 181 21.97 -8.52 3.14
C PHE A 181 21.39 -7.14 3.42
N GLY A 182 22.10 -6.27 4.13
CA GLY A 182 21.65 -4.88 4.36
C GLY A 182 21.56 -4.12 3.04
N VAL A 183 20.37 -3.61 2.71
CA VAL A 183 20.12 -2.95 1.40
C VAL A 183 21.02 -1.73 1.21
N GLY A 184 21.24 -0.93 2.23
CA GLY A 184 22.14 0.23 2.16
C GLY A 184 23.61 -0.08 1.88
N LYS A 185 24.01 -1.36 2.03
CA LYS A 185 25.36 -1.82 1.69
C LYS A 185 25.48 -2.36 0.27
N ILE A 186 24.36 -2.54 -0.45
CA ILE A 186 24.37 -3.00 -1.84
C ILE A 186 24.84 -1.86 -2.75
N ARG A 187 25.75 -2.14 -3.64
CA ARG A 187 26.30 -1.18 -4.62
C ARG A 187 25.79 -1.42 -6.03
N SER A 188 25.58 -2.69 -6.38
CA SER A 188 24.96 -3.07 -7.64
C SER A 188 24.11 -4.33 -7.50
N VAL A 189 23.09 -4.44 -8.33
CA VAL A 189 22.22 -5.60 -8.45
C VAL A 189 22.12 -5.98 -9.92
N GLN A 190 22.42 -7.23 -10.23
CA GLN A 190 22.17 -7.80 -11.55
C GLN A 190 21.08 -8.87 -11.40
N VAL A 191 19.95 -8.64 -12.05
CA VAL A 191 18.84 -9.60 -12.10
C VAL A 191 19.05 -10.53 -13.29
N HIS A 192 19.06 -11.84 -13.05
CA HIS A 192 19.21 -12.84 -14.10
C HIS A 192 17.83 -13.29 -14.62
N ALA A 193 17.79 -13.73 -15.88
CA ALA A 193 16.60 -14.35 -16.45
C ALA A 193 16.30 -15.74 -15.84
N THR A 194 17.28 -16.33 -15.16
CA THR A 194 17.15 -17.61 -14.47
C THR A 194 16.34 -17.43 -13.20
N THR A 195 15.35 -18.31 -12.99
CA THR A 195 14.53 -18.35 -11.78
C THR A 195 14.93 -19.53 -10.89
N PHE A 196 14.62 -19.43 -9.61
CA PHE A 196 14.80 -20.52 -8.64
C PHE A 196 13.46 -20.99 -8.08
N LYS A 197 13.42 -22.23 -7.65
CA LYS A 197 12.23 -22.79 -6.94
C LYS A 197 12.34 -22.41 -5.47
N ARG A 198 11.32 -21.74 -4.94
CA ARG A 198 11.25 -21.40 -3.52
C ARG A 198 11.12 -22.66 -2.66
N ASP A 199 11.77 -22.66 -1.52
CA ASP A 199 11.63 -23.66 -0.48
C ASP A 199 10.66 -23.15 0.59
N ALA A 200 9.58 -23.89 0.84
CA ALA A 200 8.56 -23.50 1.80
C ALA A 200 9.11 -23.38 3.23
N ASN A 201 10.09 -24.20 3.59
CA ASN A 201 10.71 -24.13 4.92
C ASN A 201 11.49 -22.83 5.10
N VAL A 202 12.17 -22.36 4.05
CA VAL A 202 12.87 -21.07 4.07
C VAL A 202 11.87 -19.92 4.16
N ASP A 203 10.75 -20.00 3.42
CA ASP A 203 9.68 -18.98 3.48
C ASP A 203 9.07 -18.90 4.89
N GLU A 204 8.79 -20.02 5.53
CA GLU A 204 8.28 -20.08 6.89
C GLU A 204 9.27 -19.51 7.89
N HIS A 205 10.53 -19.90 7.78
CA HIS A 205 11.61 -19.42 8.64
C HIS A 205 11.77 -17.89 8.55
N VAL A 206 11.74 -17.33 7.33
CA VAL A 206 11.80 -15.88 7.10
C VAL A 206 10.58 -15.14 7.69
N GLN A 207 9.41 -15.80 7.81
CA GLN A 207 8.20 -15.20 8.37
C GLN A 207 8.13 -15.25 9.89
N THR A 208 8.67 -16.29 10.51
CA THR A 208 8.43 -16.62 11.93
C THR A 208 9.57 -16.23 12.85
N GLU A 209 10.79 -16.07 12.36
CA GLU A 209 11.93 -15.79 13.23
C GLU A 209 12.20 -14.30 13.41
N GLU A 210 12.03 -13.81 14.64
CA GLU A 210 12.49 -12.50 15.09
C GLU A 210 14.03 -12.39 15.19
N GLY A 211 14.77 -13.46 14.96
CA GLY A 211 16.18 -13.63 15.35
C GLY A 211 17.21 -13.71 14.24
N ILE A 212 16.86 -13.49 12.99
CA ILE A 212 17.85 -13.52 11.88
C ILE A 212 18.60 -12.17 11.73
N TRP A 213 18.28 -11.19 12.58
CA TRP A 213 18.72 -9.77 12.46
C TRP A 213 19.75 -9.39 13.49
#